data_803108a4bb38ec9da9c748dcc9ded1ed
#
_entry.id   803108a4bb38ec9da9c748dcc9ded1ed
#
_cell.length_a   1.000
_cell.length_b   1.000
_cell.length_c   1.000
_cell.angle_alpha   90.00
_cell.angle_beta   90.00
_cell.angle_gamma   90.00
#
_symmetry.space_group_name_H-M   'P 1'
#
loop_
_entity.id
_entity.type
_entity.pdbx_description
1 polymer ?
#
loop_
_entity_poly.entity_id
_entity_poly.type
_entity_poly.pdbx_seq_one_letter_code
_entity_poly.pdbx_strand_id
1 'polypeptide(L)'
;MKRCSTGGSSGDAEKTNAGVAGQSTETRMRVLSIADAGGNESEPRVGGGALIGNIEDWPTTTSGEPLHLIASFPAGFLGIDRGRDEFVSVFSFYSKHDYFVDRITYHGDPSEMRVIEEERTTRVVFHDRKRVVSEADAIPARRLIAGEPAARPFQRSGLGGIPGFLQNENLAIDSRFEFALQLYGGDFPDGWSDIFGLSDAVGYLFVDRLAREGLFFVQVT
;
A
#
# COMPACT_ATOMS: atom_id res chain seq x y z
N MET A 1 -37.42 81.18 -7.31
CA MET A 1 -36.21 81.82 -6.72
C MET A 1 -35.40 80.81 -5.97
N LYS A 2 -34.15 80.79 -6.27
CA LYS A 2 -33.00 80.18 -5.59
C LYS A 2 -32.79 78.64 -5.70
N ARG A 3 -31.76 78.35 -6.45
CA ARG A 3 -30.82 77.19 -6.50
C ARG A 3 -30.23 76.88 -5.10
N CYS A 4 -29.95 75.66 -4.88
CA CYS A 4 -28.59 75.27 -4.46
C CYS A 4 -28.33 73.80 -4.67
N SER A 5 -27.29 73.59 -5.34
CA SER A 5 -26.51 72.40 -5.66
C SER A 5 -25.70 71.92 -4.49
N THR A 6 -25.28 70.70 -4.54
CA THR A 6 -24.02 70.07 -4.17
C THR A 6 -24.32 68.71 -3.57
N GLY A 7 -23.64 67.67 -3.84
CA GLY A 7 -22.40 67.36 -4.46
C GLY A 7 -22.19 65.86 -4.23
N GLY A 8 -21.67 65.18 -5.21
CA GLY A 8 -21.44 63.75 -5.18
C GLY A 8 -20.36 63.30 -4.20
N SER A 9 -20.42 62.07 -3.81
CA SER A 9 -19.25 61.31 -3.40
C SER A 9 -19.46 59.86 -3.79
N SER A 10 -18.84 59.48 -4.87
CA SER A 10 -18.61 58.14 -5.28
C SER A 10 -17.64 57.49 -4.29
N GLY A 11 -18.12 56.51 -3.53
CA GLY A 11 -17.33 55.63 -2.72
C GLY A 11 -17.13 54.32 -3.48
N ASP A 12 -16.05 54.19 -4.17
CA ASP A 12 -15.60 52.91 -4.74
C ASP A 12 -15.32 51.91 -3.62
N ALA A 13 -16.24 50.97 -3.45
CA ALA A 13 -16.01 49.84 -2.60
C ALA A 13 -15.18 48.80 -3.39
N GLU A 14 -13.88 48.87 -3.14
CA GLU A 14 -12.89 47.90 -3.57
C GLU A 14 -13.29 46.53 -2.97
N LYS A 15 -13.90 45.67 -3.79
CA LYS A 15 -14.14 44.27 -3.47
C LYS A 15 -12.77 43.54 -3.52
N THR A 16 -12.12 43.44 -2.39
CA THR A 16 -11.03 42.52 -2.16
C THR A 16 -11.56 41.10 -2.33
N ASN A 17 -11.30 40.55 -3.49
CA ASN A 17 -11.54 39.16 -3.82
C ASN A 17 -10.45 38.35 -3.09
N ALA A 18 -10.72 37.96 -1.85
CA ALA A 18 -9.93 36.97 -1.12
C ALA A 18 -10.13 35.64 -1.84
N GLY A 19 -9.26 35.38 -2.80
CA GLY A 19 -9.12 34.07 -3.41
C GLY A 19 -8.79 33.07 -2.32
N VAL A 20 -9.77 32.27 -1.94
CA VAL A 20 -9.58 31.03 -1.21
C VAL A 20 -8.82 30.10 -2.16
N ALA A 21 -7.50 30.17 -2.12
CA ALA A 21 -6.65 29.14 -2.68
C ALA A 21 -6.97 27.86 -1.91
N GLY A 22 -7.86 27.06 -2.48
CA GLY A 22 -8.04 25.67 -2.07
C GLY A 22 -6.71 24.96 -2.31
N GLN A 23 -5.86 24.94 -1.28
CA GLN A 23 -4.75 24.02 -1.24
C GLN A 23 -5.35 22.61 -1.21
N SER A 24 -5.36 21.95 -2.36
CA SER A 24 -5.46 20.51 -2.41
C SER A 24 -4.29 20.02 -1.56
N THR A 25 -4.58 19.55 -0.36
CA THR A 25 -3.64 18.83 0.46
C THR A 25 -3.35 17.53 -0.29
N GLU A 26 -2.40 17.54 -1.23
CA GLU A 26 -1.82 16.31 -1.74
C GLU A 26 -1.39 15.51 -0.52
N THR A 27 -2.07 14.40 -0.30
CA THR A 27 -1.78 13.52 0.83
C THR A 27 -0.38 12.98 0.60
N ARG A 28 0.57 13.50 1.35
CA ARG A 28 1.99 13.11 1.23
C ARG A 28 2.15 11.70 1.75
N MET A 29 2.97 10.91 1.06
CA MET A 29 3.34 9.57 1.51
C MET A 29 4.17 9.66 2.79
N ARG A 30 3.86 8.83 3.79
CA ARG A 30 4.68 8.67 4.99
C ARG A 30 5.73 7.59 4.73
N VAL A 31 6.99 7.89 4.95
CA VAL A 31 8.06 6.89 4.81
C VAL A 31 7.83 5.78 5.83
N LEU A 32 7.90 4.53 5.38
CA LEU A 32 7.93 3.35 6.25
C LEU A 32 9.39 2.92 6.46
N SER A 33 9.74 2.62 7.68
CA SER A 33 11.00 1.95 8.00
C SER A 33 10.72 0.58 8.63
N ILE A 34 11.56 -0.40 8.29
CA ILE A 34 11.53 -1.73 8.86
C ILE A 34 12.52 -1.75 10.02
N ALA A 35 12.04 -2.07 11.22
CA ALA A 35 12.87 -2.09 12.43
C ALA A 35 13.79 -3.32 12.45
N ASP A 36 14.95 -3.21 13.10
CA ASP A 36 15.89 -4.33 13.25
C ASP A 36 15.38 -5.45 14.17
N ALA A 37 14.38 -5.15 15.01
CA ALA A 37 13.79 -6.11 15.94
C ALA A 37 12.33 -6.43 15.57
N GLY A 38 11.89 -7.64 15.92
CA GLY A 38 10.54 -8.11 15.68
C GLY A 38 9.47 -7.29 16.39
N GLY A 39 8.31 -7.12 15.74
CA GLY A 39 7.07 -6.68 16.32
C GLY A 39 6.26 -7.87 16.85
N ASN A 40 5.30 -7.60 17.71
CA ASN A 40 4.31 -8.60 18.06
C ASN A 40 3.27 -8.73 16.92
N GLU A 41 2.46 -9.79 16.99
CA GLU A 41 1.50 -10.12 15.93
C GLU A 41 0.39 -9.08 15.76
N SER A 42 0.23 -8.17 16.71
CA SER A 42 -0.78 -7.09 16.66
C SER A 42 -0.26 -5.80 16.05
N GLU A 43 1.04 -5.74 15.71
CA GLU A 43 1.67 -4.55 15.15
C GLU A 43 1.80 -4.66 13.61
N PRO A 44 1.84 -3.52 12.90
CA PRO A 44 2.20 -3.51 11.49
C PRO A 44 3.60 -4.11 11.33
N ARG A 45 3.75 -5.11 10.46
CA ARG A 45 5.04 -5.78 10.29
C ARG A 45 5.20 -6.40 8.90
N VAL A 46 6.45 -6.64 8.52
CA VAL A 46 6.80 -7.58 7.46
C VAL A 46 7.11 -8.95 8.09
N GLY A 47 6.84 -9.99 7.35
CA GLY A 47 7.15 -11.37 7.76
C GLY A 47 6.50 -11.83 9.08
N GLY A 48 7.09 -12.86 9.66
CA GLY A 48 6.56 -13.54 10.85
C GLY A 48 5.36 -14.44 10.54
N GLY A 49 4.71 -14.95 11.58
CA GLY A 49 3.45 -15.65 11.43
C GLY A 49 2.29 -14.69 11.22
N ALA A 50 1.30 -15.07 10.45
CA ALA A 50 0.06 -14.32 10.32
C ALA A 50 -0.90 -14.65 11.47
N LEU A 51 -1.58 -13.61 11.99
CA LEU A 51 -2.74 -13.80 12.88
C LEU A 51 -3.97 -14.09 12.02
N ILE A 52 -4.04 -15.28 11.47
CA ILE A 52 -5.12 -15.64 10.55
C ILE A 52 -6.35 -16.07 11.33
N GLY A 53 -7.44 -15.30 11.18
CA GLY A 53 -8.78 -15.69 11.58
C GLY A 53 -9.64 -15.89 10.34
N ASN A 54 -10.52 -16.87 10.37
CA ASN A 54 -11.49 -17.18 9.29
C ASN A 54 -10.86 -17.60 7.94
N ILE A 55 -9.58 -17.93 7.91
CA ILE A 55 -8.96 -18.61 6.78
C ILE A 55 -8.81 -20.06 7.18
N GLU A 56 -9.47 -20.96 6.44
CA GLU A 56 -9.40 -22.38 6.72
C GLU A 56 -8.02 -22.93 6.39
N ASP A 57 -7.47 -22.49 5.26
CA ASP A 57 -6.18 -22.96 4.74
C ASP A 57 -5.21 -21.80 4.48
N TRP A 58 -3.91 -22.10 4.56
CA TRP A 58 -2.85 -21.17 4.17
C TRP A 58 -2.98 -20.84 2.68
N PRO A 59 -2.81 -19.55 2.28
CA PRO A 59 -2.91 -19.14 0.89
C PRO A 59 -1.91 -19.86 -0.01
N THR A 60 -2.42 -20.39 -1.13
CA THR A 60 -1.63 -21.09 -2.15
C THR A 60 -1.95 -20.52 -3.53
N THR A 61 -1.04 -20.77 -4.48
CA THR A 61 -1.32 -20.61 -5.90
C THR A 61 -2.38 -21.61 -6.37
N THR A 62 -2.87 -21.49 -7.60
CA THR A 62 -3.78 -22.47 -8.20
C THR A 62 -3.16 -23.86 -8.39
N SER A 63 -1.82 -23.94 -8.51
CA SER A 63 -1.04 -25.18 -8.53
C SER A 63 -0.78 -25.80 -7.16
N GLY A 64 -1.20 -25.10 -6.07
CA GLY A 64 -1.04 -25.58 -4.70
C GLY A 64 0.30 -25.19 -4.04
N GLU A 65 1.09 -24.33 -4.66
CA GLU A 65 2.34 -23.84 -4.08
C GLU A 65 2.01 -22.83 -2.95
N PRO A 66 2.60 -22.95 -1.75
CA PRO A 66 2.32 -22.04 -0.66
C PRO A 66 2.86 -20.64 -0.96
N LEU A 67 2.08 -19.60 -0.60
CA LEU A 67 2.53 -18.22 -0.67
C LEU A 67 3.28 -17.84 0.61
N HIS A 68 4.24 -16.93 0.49
CA HIS A 68 4.92 -16.34 1.64
C HIS A 68 4.15 -15.13 2.18
N LEU A 69 4.06 -15.03 3.52
CA LEU A 69 3.53 -13.83 4.15
C LEU A 69 4.54 -12.70 4.02
N ILE A 70 4.20 -11.71 3.21
CA ILE A 70 5.04 -10.52 3.01
C ILE A 70 4.87 -9.55 4.16
N ALA A 71 3.63 -9.20 4.49
CA ALA A 71 3.34 -8.24 5.53
C ALA A 71 1.94 -8.46 6.12
N SER A 72 1.75 -7.99 7.35
CA SER A 72 0.45 -8.02 8.04
C SER A 72 0.25 -6.72 8.82
N PHE A 73 -0.96 -6.16 8.75
CA PHE A 73 -1.30 -4.86 9.32
C PHE A 73 -2.61 -4.92 10.07
N PRO A 74 -2.75 -4.29 11.26
CA PRO A 74 -4.06 -3.89 11.74
C PRO A 74 -4.74 -3.01 10.69
N ALA A 75 -6.01 -3.23 10.38
CA ALA A 75 -6.73 -2.48 9.34
C ALA A 75 -6.67 -0.96 9.55
N GLY A 76 -6.71 -0.51 10.81
CA GLY A 76 -6.54 0.90 11.17
C GLY A 76 -5.20 1.51 10.75
N PHE A 77 -4.13 0.71 10.61
CA PHE A 77 -2.84 1.20 10.11
C PHE A 77 -2.94 1.67 8.65
N LEU A 78 -3.79 1.01 7.86
CA LEU A 78 -4.08 1.38 6.47
C LEU A 78 -5.20 2.42 6.35
N GLY A 79 -5.66 2.99 7.48
CA GLY A 79 -6.79 3.93 7.50
C GLY A 79 -8.15 3.27 7.24
N ILE A 80 -8.26 1.96 7.45
CA ILE A 80 -9.51 1.20 7.33
C ILE A 80 -10.12 1.10 8.74
N ASP A 81 -11.11 1.94 9.02
CA ASP A 81 -11.74 2.01 10.34
C ASP A 81 -13.01 1.14 10.38
N ARG A 82 -12.88 -0.15 10.72
CA ARG A 82 -14.03 -1.06 10.85
C ARG A 82 -13.96 -2.03 12.04
N GLY A 83 -13.17 -1.74 13.05
CA GLY A 83 -13.11 -2.58 14.24
C GLY A 83 -11.67 -2.87 14.68
N ARG A 84 -11.49 -3.12 15.98
CA ARG A 84 -10.15 -3.24 16.58
C ARG A 84 -9.42 -4.53 16.26
N ASP A 85 -10.11 -5.54 15.73
CA ASP A 85 -9.59 -6.89 15.55
C ASP A 85 -9.52 -7.32 14.07
N GLU A 86 -9.61 -6.39 13.13
CA GLU A 86 -9.45 -6.67 11.72
C GLU A 86 -8.01 -6.43 11.25
N PHE A 87 -7.51 -7.35 10.44
CA PHE A 87 -6.18 -7.32 9.85
C PHE A 87 -6.24 -7.45 8.34
N VAL A 88 -5.23 -6.90 7.69
CA VAL A 88 -4.95 -7.09 6.27
C VAL A 88 -3.59 -7.76 6.14
N SER A 89 -3.54 -8.91 5.53
CA SER A 89 -2.29 -9.65 5.29
C SER A 89 -2.05 -9.79 3.80
N VAL A 90 -0.81 -9.56 3.40
CA VAL A 90 -0.33 -9.63 2.02
C VAL A 90 0.53 -10.87 1.86
N PHE A 91 0.20 -11.68 0.89
CA PHE A 91 0.94 -12.88 0.52
C PHE A 91 1.41 -12.77 -0.92
N SER A 92 2.60 -13.30 -1.19
CA SER A 92 3.18 -13.36 -2.54
C SER A 92 3.89 -14.68 -2.76
N PHE A 93 3.91 -15.13 -3.98
CA PHE A 93 4.76 -16.22 -4.40
C PHE A 93 6.22 -15.78 -4.33
N TYR A 94 7.09 -16.69 -3.90
CA TYR A 94 8.53 -16.51 -3.84
C TYR A 94 9.22 -17.85 -4.03
N SER A 95 10.31 -17.88 -4.77
CA SER A 95 11.18 -19.04 -4.90
C SER A 95 12.65 -18.62 -4.81
N LYS A 96 13.41 -19.34 -4.00
CA LYS A 96 14.88 -19.14 -3.90
C LYS A 96 15.63 -19.74 -5.08
N HIS A 97 15.00 -20.62 -5.84
CA HIS A 97 15.67 -21.48 -6.83
C HIS A 97 15.19 -21.22 -8.25
N ASP A 98 13.96 -20.77 -8.41
CA ASP A 98 13.33 -20.61 -9.71
C ASP A 98 13.05 -19.13 -9.97
N TYR A 99 13.14 -18.75 -11.24
CA TYR A 99 12.70 -17.43 -11.68
C TYR A 99 11.19 -17.32 -11.57
N PHE A 100 10.69 -16.28 -10.92
CA PHE A 100 9.27 -16.11 -10.64
C PHE A 100 8.74 -14.68 -10.84
N VAL A 101 9.62 -13.76 -11.21
CA VAL A 101 9.30 -12.31 -11.25
C VAL A 101 8.08 -12.05 -12.12
N ASP A 102 7.99 -12.64 -13.31
CA ASP A 102 6.88 -12.46 -14.25
C ASP A 102 5.52 -12.93 -13.69
N ARG A 103 5.54 -13.77 -12.64
CA ARG A 103 4.32 -14.28 -12.01
C ARG A 103 3.68 -13.30 -11.03
N ILE A 104 4.41 -12.26 -10.60
CA ILE A 104 3.96 -11.30 -9.57
C ILE A 104 4.04 -9.84 -10.04
N THR A 105 4.54 -9.59 -11.26
CA THR A 105 4.75 -8.24 -11.77
C THR A 105 3.58 -7.73 -12.58
N TYR A 106 3.36 -6.41 -12.49
CA TYR A 106 2.40 -5.69 -13.31
C TYR A 106 2.96 -4.32 -13.71
N HIS A 107 3.18 -4.15 -15.01
CA HIS A 107 3.71 -2.94 -15.63
C HIS A 107 2.67 -2.21 -16.51
N GLY A 108 1.42 -2.68 -16.48
CA GLY A 108 0.31 -2.10 -17.23
C GLY A 108 -0.18 -2.94 -18.40
N ASP A 109 0.44 -4.09 -18.69
CA ASP A 109 -0.10 -5.07 -19.63
C ASP A 109 -1.20 -5.90 -18.93
N PRO A 110 -2.45 -5.88 -19.47
CA PRO A 110 -3.53 -6.67 -18.87
C PRO A 110 -3.26 -8.17 -18.79
N SER A 111 -2.36 -8.70 -19.61
CA SER A 111 -1.97 -10.13 -19.56
C SER A 111 -1.18 -10.45 -18.28
N GLU A 112 -0.35 -9.53 -17.79
CA GLU A 112 0.39 -9.69 -16.53
C GLU A 112 -0.58 -9.80 -15.34
N MET A 113 -1.56 -8.88 -15.26
CA MET A 113 -2.57 -8.90 -14.20
C MET A 113 -3.39 -10.20 -14.24
N ARG A 114 -3.72 -10.69 -15.44
CA ARG A 114 -4.41 -11.96 -15.60
C ARG A 114 -3.61 -13.13 -15.05
N VAL A 115 -2.30 -13.17 -15.26
CA VAL A 115 -1.43 -14.20 -14.66
C VAL A 115 -1.53 -14.17 -13.14
N ILE A 116 -1.40 -13.00 -12.53
CA ILE A 116 -1.52 -12.83 -11.07
C ILE A 116 -2.87 -13.36 -10.56
N GLU A 117 -3.97 -13.01 -11.22
CA GLU A 117 -5.33 -13.39 -10.82
C GLU A 117 -5.62 -14.88 -11.04
N GLU A 118 -5.30 -15.41 -12.23
CA GLU A 118 -5.58 -16.81 -12.60
C GLU A 118 -4.70 -17.79 -11.84
N GLU A 119 -3.41 -17.49 -11.67
CA GLU A 119 -2.49 -18.33 -10.91
C GLU A 119 -2.54 -18.07 -9.40
N ARG A 120 -3.15 -16.98 -8.96
CA ARG A 120 -3.24 -16.56 -7.56
C ARG A 120 -1.87 -16.42 -6.90
N THR A 121 -0.93 -15.83 -7.63
CA THR A 121 0.46 -15.69 -7.17
C THR A 121 0.65 -14.59 -6.12
N THR A 122 -0.31 -13.67 -6.01
CA THR A 122 -0.41 -12.75 -4.88
C THR A 122 -1.82 -12.79 -4.28
N ARG A 123 -1.93 -12.56 -2.98
CA ARG A 123 -3.20 -12.53 -2.27
C ARG A 123 -3.18 -11.44 -1.20
N VAL A 124 -4.27 -10.69 -1.14
CA VAL A 124 -4.54 -9.78 -0.02
C VAL A 124 -5.75 -10.31 0.72
N VAL A 125 -5.59 -10.55 2.00
CA VAL A 125 -6.60 -11.21 2.82
C VAL A 125 -6.98 -10.31 3.97
N PHE A 126 -8.28 -10.00 4.06
CA PHE A 126 -8.88 -9.35 5.22
C PHE A 126 -9.35 -10.45 6.18
N HIS A 127 -8.93 -10.37 7.43
CA HIS A 127 -9.22 -11.42 8.40
C HIS A 127 -9.30 -10.90 9.83
N ASP A 128 -9.98 -11.66 10.69
CA ASP A 128 -10.02 -11.40 12.12
C ASP A 128 -8.77 -11.97 12.80
N ARG A 129 -8.48 -11.46 14.00
CA ARG A 129 -7.43 -11.98 14.86
C ARG A 129 -7.88 -13.27 15.55
N LYS A 130 -7.27 -14.43 15.22
CA LYS A 130 -7.55 -15.68 15.94
C LYS A 130 -6.32 -16.39 16.46
N ARG A 131 -5.46 -16.86 15.58
CA ARG A 131 -4.25 -17.60 15.95
C ARG A 131 -3.10 -17.25 15.04
N VAL A 132 -1.89 -17.37 15.57
CA VAL A 132 -0.68 -17.27 14.77
C VAL A 132 -0.54 -18.54 13.95
N VAL A 133 -0.38 -18.37 12.64
CA VAL A 133 0.03 -19.42 11.72
C VAL A 133 1.30 -18.95 11.04
N SER A 134 2.32 -19.78 11.00
CA SER A 134 3.58 -19.48 10.33
C SER A 134 3.95 -20.61 9.38
N GLU A 135 4.66 -20.23 8.34
CA GLU A 135 5.29 -21.18 7.42
C GLU A 135 6.71 -21.56 7.88
N ALA A 136 7.25 -22.63 7.32
CA ALA A 136 8.56 -23.17 7.75
C ALA A 136 9.74 -22.21 7.45
N ASP A 137 9.67 -21.53 6.29
CA ASP A 137 10.71 -20.58 5.83
C ASP A 137 10.19 -19.13 5.90
N ALA A 138 9.59 -18.75 7.02
CA ALA A 138 9.02 -17.43 7.18
C ALA A 138 10.08 -16.32 7.16
N ILE A 139 9.75 -15.21 6.50
CA ILE A 139 10.52 -13.97 6.62
C ILE A 139 10.58 -13.59 8.11
N PRO A 140 11.73 -13.22 8.66
CA PRO A 140 11.82 -12.78 10.04
C PRO A 140 10.87 -11.62 10.34
N ALA A 141 10.10 -11.74 11.41
CA ALA A 141 9.19 -10.66 11.81
C ALA A 141 9.95 -9.37 12.11
N ARG A 142 9.57 -8.28 11.44
CA ARG A 142 10.11 -6.93 11.66
C ARG A 142 8.99 -5.91 11.68
N ARG A 143 8.97 -5.08 12.69
CA ARG A 143 7.95 -4.04 12.84
C ARG A 143 8.12 -2.96 11.77
N LEU A 144 6.99 -2.53 11.20
CA LEU A 144 6.89 -1.37 10.32
C LEU A 144 6.58 -0.12 11.14
N ILE A 145 7.37 0.91 10.93
CA ILE A 145 7.24 2.20 11.62
C ILE A 145 6.93 3.27 10.58
N ALA A 146 5.77 3.92 10.71
CA ALA A 146 5.41 5.04 9.87
C ALA A 146 6.06 6.33 10.38
N GLY A 147 6.94 6.88 9.59
CA GLY A 147 7.65 8.14 9.86
C GLY A 147 6.90 9.37 9.38
N GLU A 148 7.63 10.46 9.21
CA GLU A 148 7.10 11.74 8.74
C GLU A 148 6.69 11.69 7.25
N PRO A 149 5.76 12.57 6.85
CA PRO A 149 5.42 12.75 5.44
C PRO A 149 6.63 13.23 4.63
N ALA A 150 6.91 12.57 3.54
CA ALA A 150 7.98 12.95 2.62
C ALA A 150 7.43 13.25 1.23
N ALA A 151 8.22 13.96 0.42
CA ALA A 151 8.00 14.01 -1.01
C ALA A 151 8.11 12.56 -1.55
N ARG A 152 7.36 12.27 -2.61
CA ARG A 152 7.21 10.97 -3.29
C ARG A 152 8.48 10.10 -3.19
N PRO A 153 8.55 9.11 -2.30
CA PRO A 153 9.73 8.28 -2.17
C PRO A 153 9.76 7.26 -3.32
N PHE A 154 10.76 7.41 -4.17
CA PHE A 154 11.11 6.43 -5.17
C PHE A 154 12.01 5.37 -4.51
N GLN A 155 11.79 4.09 -4.78
CA GLN A 155 12.57 2.99 -4.19
C GLN A 155 12.69 3.07 -2.65
N ARG A 156 11.57 3.23 -1.97
CA ARG A 156 11.42 3.18 -0.52
C ARG A 156 10.07 2.65 -0.13
N SER A 157 9.99 2.04 1.02
CA SER A 157 8.70 1.70 1.61
C SER A 157 7.95 2.95 2.08
N GLY A 158 6.63 2.98 1.83
CA GLY A 158 5.81 4.15 2.12
C GLY A 158 4.33 3.83 2.32
N LEU A 159 3.64 4.64 3.14
CA LEU A 159 2.24 4.49 3.51
C LEU A 159 1.42 5.66 2.99
N GLY A 160 0.35 5.36 2.25
CA GLY A 160 -0.58 6.34 1.71
C GLY A 160 0.04 7.29 0.68
N GLY A 161 -0.65 8.36 0.35
CA GLY A 161 -0.19 9.34 -0.64
C GLY A 161 -0.31 8.83 -2.07
N ILE A 162 0.67 9.17 -2.90
CA ILE A 162 0.72 8.79 -4.31
C ILE A 162 1.83 7.74 -4.50
N PRO A 163 1.56 6.59 -5.14
CA PRO A 163 2.56 5.56 -5.35
C PRO A 163 3.72 6.06 -6.21
N GLY A 164 4.93 5.64 -5.88
CA GLY A 164 6.12 5.88 -6.69
C GLY A 164 6.35 4.73 -7.66
N PHE A 165 5.57 4.66 -8.74
CA PHE A 165 5.72 3.61 -9.74
C PHE A 165 7.11 3.62 -10.39
N LEU A 166 7.71 2.43 -10.54
CA LEU A 166 9.03 2.29 -11.13
C LEU A 166 9.02 2.47 -12.65
N GLN A 167 7.96 2.03 -13.32
CA GLN A 167 7.92 2.03 -14.78
C GLN A 167 6.71 2.78 -15.35
N ASN A 168 5.50 2.30 -15.18
CA ASN A 168 4.31 2.88 -15.79
C ASN A 168 3.46 3.60 -14.76
N GLU A 169 3.22 4.90 -14.96
CA GLU A 169 2.38 5.71 -14.07
C GLU A 169 0.88 5.61 -14.40
N ASN A 170 0.52 5.06 -15.58
CA ASN A 170 -0.85 4.95 -16.05
C ASN A 170 -1.33 3.49 -16.01
N LEU A 171 -1.21 2.85 -14.85
CA LEU A 171 -1.69 1.49 -14.68
C LEU A 171 -3.23 1.43 -14.75
N ALA A 172 -3.75 0.44 -15.46
CA ALA A 172 -5.18 0.17 -15.51
C ALA A 172 -5.63 -0.57 -14.24
N ILE A 173 -5.73 0.16 -13.13
CA ILE A 173 -6.25 -0.34 -11.86
C ILE A 173 -7.70 0.14 -11.73
N ASP A 174 -8.62 -0.76 -11.36
CA ASP A 174 -10.01 -0.41 -11.12
C ASP A 174 -10.10 0.70 -10.06
N SER A 175 -10.85 1.75 -10.33
CA SER A 175 -10.99 2.95 -9.50
C SER A 175 -11.56 2.69 -8.08
N ARG A 176 -12.12 1.50 -7.84
CA ARG A 176 -12.55 1.06 -6.49
C ARG A 176 -11.36 0.80 -5.57
N PHE A 177 -10.19 0.50 -6.13
CA PHE A 177 -8.97 0.27 -5.36
C PHE A 177 -8.21 1.57 -5.11
N GLU A 178 -7.99 1.86 -3.85
CA GLU A 178 -7.17 2.99 -3.40
C GLU A 178 -5.78 2.51 -3.02
N PHE A 179 -4.77 3.28 -3.40
CA PHE A 179 -3.39 2.99 -2.97
C PHE A 179 -3.27 3.05 -1.44
N ALA A 180 -2.74 2.01 -0.84
CA ALA A 180 -2.56 1.90 0.60
C ALA A 180 -1.10 2.06 1.02
N LEU A 181 -0.19 1.31 0.42
CA LEU A 181 1.25 1.38 0.71
C LEU A 181 2.09 0.77 -0.42
N GLN A 182 3.38 1.06 -0.38
CA GLN A 182 4.41 0.35 -1.14
C GLN A 182 5.48 -0.20 -0.21
N LEU A 183 6.06 -1.35 -0.58
CA LEU A 183 7.15 -2.02 0.11
C LEU A 183 8.34 -2.17 -0.84
N TYR A 184 9.49 -1.68 -0.45
CA TYR A 184 10.73 -1.76 -1.22
C TYR A 184 11.50 -3.01 -0.81
N GLY A 185 11.90 -3.85 -1.77
CA GLY A 185 12.63 -5.09 -1.50
C GLY A 185 13.91 -4.88 -0.69
N GLY A 186 14.66 -3.83 -1.01
CA GLY A 186 15.89 -3.50 -0.29
C GLY A 186 15.73 -3.11 1.18
N ASP A 187 14.51 -2.83 1.65
CA ASP A 187 14.24 -2.55 3.06
C ASP A 187 14.01 -3.83 3.89
N PHE A 188 13.85 -5.01 3.24
CA PHE A 188 13.59 -6.27 3.93
C PHE A 188 14.82 -6.78 4.68
N PRO A 189 14.65 -7.66 5.69
CA PRO A 189 15.75 -8.23 6.45
C PRO A 189 16.79 -8.93 5.58
N ASP A 190 18.04 -9.03 6.05
CA ASP A 190 19.11 -9.73 5.38
C ASP A 190 18.68 -11.13 4.92
N GLY A 191 19.02 -11.47 3.67
CA GLY A 191 18.63 -12.70 3.01
C GLY A 191 17.20 -12.72 2.45
N TRP A 192 16.48 -11.59 2.50
CA TRP A 192 15.12 -11.42 1.97
C TRP A 192 14.95 -10.17 1.11
N SER A 193 16.04 -9.47 0.79
CA SER A 193 15.98 -8.29 -0.08
C SER A 193 15.48 -8.59 -1.50
N ASP A 194 15.55 -9.85 -1.91
CA ASP A 194 15.06 -10.38 -3.19
C ASP A 194 13.65 -10.98 -3.13
N ILE A 195 12.92 -10.71 -2.05
CA ILE A 195 11.55 -11.25 -1.84
C ILE A 195 10.58 -10.97 -3.01
N PHE A 196 10.86 -9.93 -3.77
CA PHE A 196 10.14 -9.56 -4.98
C PHE A 196 10.89 -9.94 -6.27
N GLY A 197 11.86 -10.85 -6.17
CA GLY A 197 12.69 -11.33 -7.27
C GLY A 197 13.95 -10.50 -7.49
N LEU A 198 13.92 -9.20 -7.24
CA LEU A 198 15.06 -8.29 -7.33
C LEU A 198 15.07 -7.37 -6.09
N SER A 199 16.26 -6.98 -5.65
CA SER A 199 16.43 -6.13 -4.46
C SER A 199 15.95 -4.69 -4.66
N ASP A 200 15.81 -4.22 -5.89
CA ASP A 200 15.31 -2.90 -6.27
C ASP A 200 13.82 -2.91 -6.67
N ALA A 201 13.16 -4.07 -6.55
CA ALA A 201 11.74 -4.22 -6.80
C ALA A 201 10.88 -3.57 -5.71
N VAL A 202 9.70 -3.12 -6.11
CA VAL A 202 8.71 -2.50 -5.22
C VAL A 202 7.37 -3.22 -5.36
N GLY A 203 6.83 -3.68 -4.23
CA GLY A 203 5.48 -4.22 -4.12
C GLY A 203 4.49 -3.12 -3.77
N TYR A 204 3.35 -3.08 -4.46
CA TYR A 204 2.28 -2.08 -4.27
C TYR A 204 1.01 -2.74 -3.78
N LEU A 205 0.47 -2.22 -2.69
CA LEU A 205 -0.81 -2.64 -2.12
C LEU A 205 -1.88 -1.59 -2.41
N PHE A 206 -2.95 -2.05 -3.03
CA PHE A 206 -4.19 -1.31 -3.21
C PHE A 206 -5.32 -2.02 -2.47
N VAL A 207 -6.28 -1.28 -1.95
CA VAL A 207 -7.39 -1.83 -1.18
C VAL A 207 -8.73 -1.23 -1.60
N ASP A 208 -9.74 -2.08 -1.75
CA ASP A 208 -11.13 -1.67 -1.72
C ASP A 208 -11.63 -1.77 -0.27
N ARG A 209 -11.78 -0.63 0.36
CA ARG A 209 -12.18 -0.54 1.78
C ARG A 209 -13.62 -0.99 2.01
N LEU A 210 -14.47 -0.90 0.99
CA LEU A 210 -15.88 -1.26 1.08
C LEU A 210 -16.10 -2.75 0.87
N ALA A 211 -15.53 -3.29 -0.18
CA ALA A 211 -15.64 -4.71 -0.51
C ALA A 211 -14.73 -5.61 0.34
N ARG A 212 -13.74 -5.03 1.06
CA ARG A 212 -12.69 -5.77 1.79
C ARG A 212 -11.91 -6.69 0.83
N GLU A 213 -11.52 -6.10 -0.26
CA GLU A 213 -10.67 -6.73 -1.27
C GLU A 213 -9.36 -5.97 -1.38
N GLY A 214 -8.33 -6.64 -1.82
CA GLY A 214 -7.05 -6.01 -2.06
C GLY A 214 -6.37 -6.58 -3.28
N LEU A 215 -5.54 -5.73 -3.88
CA LEU A 215 -4.69 -6.04 -5.00
C LEU A 215 -3.25 -5.80 -4.58
N PHE A 216 -2.38 -6.77 -4.83
CA PHE A 216 -0.94 -6.63 -4.62
C PHE A 216 -0.20 -7.09 -5.88
N PHE A 217 0.74 -6.29 -6.32
CA PHE A 217 1.63 -6.61 -7.44
C PHE A 217 2.98 -5.93 -7.24
N VAL A 218 3.96 -6.35 -8.02
CA VAL A 218 5.34 -5.89 -7.96
C VAL A 218 5.69 -5.16 -9.26
N GLN A 219 6.59 -4.18 -9.18
CA GLN A 219 7.31 -3.65 -10.33
C GLN A 219 8.81 -3.81 -10.12
N VAL A 220 9.49 -4.07 -11.20
CA VAL A 220 10.96 -4.17 -11.28
C VAL A 220 11.48 -3.16 -12.31
N THR A 221 12.74 -2.73 -12.19
CA THR A 221 13.40 -1.82 -13.14
C THR A 221 14.07 -2.58 -14.27
#